data_d28a0424617fa54352be4109be99ab09
#
_entry.id   d28a0424617fa54352be4109be99ab09
#
_cell.length_a   1.000
_cell.length_b   1.000
_cell.length_c   1.000
_cell.angle_alpha   90.00
_cell.angle_beta   90.00
_cell.angle_gamma   90.00
#
_symmetry.space_group_name_H-M   'P 1'
#
loop_
_entity.id
_entity.type
_entity.pdbx_description
1 polymer ?
#
loop_
_entity_poly.entity_id
_entity_poly.type
_entity_poly.pdbx_seq_one_letter_code
_entity_poly.pdbx_strand_id
1 'polypeptide(L)'
;MTTPTISRMIDELIEEGWVTDQGQGMSIGGKRPHIFSLNPDAAYIMGVDVGREHLKIAIFNLRKEIIGEIKIYRSVLEDEKTNEENLQYIQDKINQTLSELNISYKKIKVAGFAIPGLIDSDGNSFTYFVYEDTNIKKVLEKMLGIPVFIDNDSKVMALAEHTFGVAKGISDALCISVNECIGLGMILNSQPYTGYKGMAGEFGHIRISGLNGQCYCGKVGCLETVASGRAIVRNAREAIQKGTKTAIQTLAKDEEITLGMIIKAAKQDDIFAIDLLQKAGEKIGEGISTLIHLFNPQVLVIGGEMADSGDLIIAPIQQILNKYTLTRLKNQCEIKLSDLNSHSTIMGTLMLVMKNLYYDSESNFSLY
;
A
#
# COMPACT_ATOMS: atom_id res chain seq x y z
N MET A 1 -19.72 32.13 20.17
CA MET A 1 -20.66 31.12 20.71
C MET A 1 -20.79 31.27 22.20
N THR A 2 -22.01 31.12 22.75
CA THR A 2 -22.23 31.16 24.19
C THR A 2 -22.10 29.78 24.82
N THR A 3 -21.73 29.68 26.11
CA THR A 3 -21.61 28.41 26.84
C THR A 3 -22.86 27.52 26.72
N PRO A 4 -24.13 28.05 26.85
CA PRO A 4 -25.32 27.23 26.66
C PRO A 4 -25.46 26.64 25.27
N THR A 5 -25.04 27.36 24.22
CA THR A 5 -25.08 26.86 22.83
C THR A 5 -24.11 25.70 22.65
N ILE A 6 -22.90 25.83 23.19
CA ILE A 6 -21.88 24.76 23.13
C ILE A 6 -22.36 23.51 23.87
N SER A 7 -22.94 23.68 25.09
CA SER A 7 -23.48 22.55 25.86
C SER A 7 -24.56 21.80 25.09
N ARG A 8 -25.50 22.50 24.46
CA ARG A 8 -26.55 21.86 23.66
C ARG A 8 -25.97 21.08 22.46
N MET A 9 -24.98 21.64 21.76
CA MET A 9 -24.32 20.94 20.65
C MET A 9 -23.59 19.67 21.11
N ILE A 10 -22.97 19.73 22.30
CA ILE A 10 -22.32 18.54 22.88
C ILE A 10 -23.37 17.49 23.25
N ASP A 11 -24.48 17.89 23.86
CA ASP A 11 -25.57 16.99 24.21
C ASP A 11 -26.17 16.31 22.97
N GLU A 12 -26.39 17.06 21.88
CA GLU A 12 -26.80 16.51 20.57
C GLU A 12 -25.80 15.47 20.04
N LEU A 13 -24.49 15.78 20.08
CA LEU A 13 -23.44 14.84 19.64
C LEU A 13 -23.34 13.58 20.53
N ILE A 14 -23.68 13.70 21.83
CA ILE A 14 -23.75 12.55 22.73
C ILE A 14 -24.97 11.69 22.39
N GLU A 15 -26.13 12.28 22.15
CA GLU A 15 -27.36 11.58 21.75
C GLU A 15 -27.18 10.86 20.41
N GLU A 16 -26.48 11.48 19.45
CA GLU A 16 -26.12 10.86 18.17
C GLU A 16 -25.02 9.81 18.29
N GLY A 17 -24.36 9.70 19.44
CA GLY A 17 -23.29 8.73 19.71
C GLY A 17 -21.91 9.09 19.16
N TRP A 18 -21.68 10.33 18.70
CA TRP A 18 -20.38 10.80 18.23
C TRP A 18 -19.40 11.14 19.36
N VAL A 19 -19.94 11.56 20.51
CA VAL A 19 -19.18 12.00 21.68
C VAL A 19 -19.57 11.17 22.88
N THR A 20 -18.60 10.88 23.74
CA THR A 20 -18.81 10.26 25.05
C THR A 20 -18.43 11.23 26.17
N ASP A 21 -19.25 11.31 27.21
CA ASP A 21 -18.92 12.03 28.44
C ASP A 21 -17.98 11.17 29.28
N GLN A 22 -16.79 11.68 29.54
CA GLN A 22 -15.75 11.03 30.35
C GLN A 22 -15.83 11.44 31.83
N GLY A 23 -16.84 12.24 32.18
CA GLY A 23 -17.03 12.76 33.52
C GLY A 23 -16.13 13.94 33.88
N GLN A 24 -15.89 14.13 35.19
CA GLN A 24 -15.11 15.27 35.70
C GLN A 24 -13.60 14.95 35.66
N GLY A 25 -12.84 15.84 35.04
CA GLY A 25 -11.38 15.80 35.04
C GLY A 25 -10.71 16.22 36.32
N MET A 26 -9.37 16.15 36.36
CA MET A 26 -8.59 16.61 37.50
C MET A 26 -8.70 18.13 37.67
N SER A 27 -8.85 18.62 38.92
CA SER A 27 -8.85 20.05 39.23
C SER A 27 -7.43 20.59 39.23
N ILE A 28 -7.19 21.66 38.47
CA ILE A 28 -5.93 22.44 38.49
C ILE A 28 -6.16 23.78 39.21
N GLY A 29 -7.03 23.79 40.24
CA GLY A 29 -7.43 24.99 40.95
C GLY A 29 -8.70 25.61 40.34
N GLY A 30 -9.88 25.35 40.93
CA GLY A 30 -11.18 25.81 40.49
C GLY A 30 -12.20 24.69 40.29
N LYS A 31 -13.31 25.02 39.57
CA LYS A 31 -14.35 24.03 39.21
C LYS A 31 -13.77 22.97 38.29
N ARG A 32 -13.96 21.67 38.62
CA ARG A 32 -13.52 20.56 37.78
C ARG A 32 -14.14 20.64 36.38
N PRO A 33 -13.33 20.56 35.29
CA PRO A 33 -13.87 20.57 33.94
C PRO A 33 -14.57 19.24 33.63
N HIS A 34 -15.66 19.29 32.86
CA HIS A 34 -16.22 18.13 32.20
C HIS A 34 -15.35 17.77 30.98
N ILE A 35 -15.04 16.50 30.83
CA ILE A 35 -14.20 15.98 29.73
C ILE A 35 -15.11 15.20 28.80
N PHE A 36 -15.07 15.57 27.53
CA PHE A 36 -15.73 14.86 26.44
C PHE A 36 -14.68 14.30 25.49
N SER A 37 -14.95 13.15 24.92
CA SER A 37 -14.07 12.54 23.90
C SER A 37 -14.88 12.07 22.70
N LEU A 38 -14.23 12.04 21.55
CA LEU A 38 -14.79 11.37 20.36
C LEU A 38 -15.06 9.90 20.69
N ASN A 39 -16.26 9.41 20.36
CA ASN A 39 -16.56 7.99 20.41
C ASN A 39 -15.84 7.29 19.24
N PRO A 40 -14.83 6.46 19.48
CA PRO A 40 -14.07 5.83 18.38
C PRO A 40 -14.94 4.92 17.53
N ASP A 41 -16.03 4.39 18.10
CA ASP A 41 -16.91 3.42 17.46
C ASP A 41 -18.20 4.02 16.90
N ALA A 42 -18.28 5.37 16.84
CA ALA A 42 -19.41 6.07 16.22
C ALA A 42 -19.52 5.76 14.73
N ALA A 43 -18.39 5.67 14.04
CA ALA A 43 -18.29 5.35 12.63
C ALA A 43 -16.99 4.58 12.34
N TYR A 44 -16.98 3.89 11.21
CA TYR A 44 -15.82 3.13 10.78
C TYR A 44 -15.41 3.50 9.34
N ILE A 45 -14.12 3.35 9.08
CA ILE A 45 -13.51 3.45 7.76
C ILE A 45 -13.16 2.03 7.33
N MET A 46 -13.51 1.66 6.10
CA MET A 46 -13.15 0.37 5.53
C MET A 46 -11.94 0.53 4.62
N GLY A 47 -10.91 -0.27 4.85
CA GLY A 47 -9.76 -0.41 3.97
C GLY A 47 -9.85 -1.70 3.18
N VAL A 48 -9.57 -1.63 1.87
CA VAL A 48 -9.53 -2.78 0.97
C VAL A 48 -8.25 -2.71 0.13
N ASP A 49 -7.40 -3.72 0.26
CA ASP A 49 -6.20 -3.89 -0.57
C ASP A 49 -6.47 -5.04 -1.55
N VAL A 50 -6.66 -4.68 -2.82
CA VAL A 50 -6.93 -5.62 -3.91
C VAL A 50 -5.60 -6.04 -4.53
N GLY A 51 -4.86 -6.87 -3.81
CA GLY A 51 -3.61 -7.42 -4.34
C GLY A 51 -3.85 -8.55 -5.34
N ARG A 52 -2.83 -8.94 -6.08
CA ARG A 52 -2.92 -10.04 -7.04
C ARG A 52 -3.04 -11.41 -6.39
N GLU A 53 -2.30 -11.64 -5.29
CA GLU A 53 -2.35 -12.90 -4.55
C GLU A 53 -3.37 -12.89 -3.43
N HIS A 54 -3.57 -11.74 -2.81
CA HIS A 54 -4.41 -11.59 -1.63
C HIS A 54 -5.32 -10.37 -1.72
N LEU A 55 -6.57 -10.57 -1.37
CA LEU A 55 -7.50 -9.51 -1.01
C LEU A 55 -7.45 -9.32 0.50
N LYS A 56 -7.08 -8.12 0.97
CA LYS A 56 -7.07 -7.79 2.40
C LYS A 56 -8.16 -6.78 2.71
N ILE A 57 -8.85 -6.99 3.82
CA ILE A 57 -9.90 -6.09 4.30
C ILE A 57 -9.63 -5.77 5.78
N ALA A 58 -9.65 -4.48 6.12
CA ALA A 58 -9.53 -4.00 7.48
C ALA A 58 -10.62 -2.97 7.78
N ILE A 59 -11.09 -2.96 9.00
CA ILE A 59 -12.01 -1.95 9.50
C ILE A 59 -11.28 -1.11 10.54
N PHE A 60 -11.33 0.21 10.37
CA PHE A 60 -10.68 1.16 11.26
C PHE A 60 -11.73 2.00 12.00
N ASN A 61 -11.50 2.25 13.28
CA ASN A 61 -12.28 3.20 14.04
C ASN A 61 -11.77 4.64 13.85
N LEU A 62 -12.47 5.61 14.46
CA LEU A 62 -12.09 7.02 14.36
C LEU A 62 -10.79 7.39 15.10
N ARG A 63 -10.23 6.47 15.91
CA ARG A 63 -8.87 6.59 16.47
C ARG A 63 -7.80 6.00 15.59
N LYS A 64 -8.14 5.53 14.38
CA LYS A 64 -7.23 4.86 13.43
C LYS A 64 -6.74 3.49 13.91
N GLU A 65 -7.47 2.86 14.82
CA GLU A 65 -7.20 1.52 15.32
C GLU A 65 -7.95 0.49 14.49
N ILE A 66 -7.32 -0.67 14.24
CA ILE A 66 -7.96 -1.78 13.54
C ILE A 66 -8.95 -2.46 14.49
N ILE A 67 -10.18 -2.66 14.03
CA ILE A 67 -11.20 -3.41 14.75
C ILE A 67 -11.09 -4.88 14.39
N GLY A 68 -10.76 -5.68 15.39
CA GLY A 68 -10.46 -7.10 15.23
C GLY A 68 -9.11 -7.34 14.55
N GLU A 69 -9.12 -8.06 13.44
CA GLU A 69 -7.92 -8.41 12.68
C GLU A 69 -8.08 -8.10 11.19
N ILE A 70 -6.96 -7.92 10.48
CA ILE A 70 -6.95 -7.82 9.03
C ILE A 70 -7.38 -9.16 8.45
N LYS A 71 -8.47 -9.18 7.68
CA LYS A 71 -8.93 -10.37 6.98
C LYS A 71 -8.18 -10.51 5.66
N ILE A 72 -7.66 -11.71 5.42
CA ILE A 72 -6.90 -12.04 4.23
C ILE A 72 -7.63 -13.16 3.50
N TYR A 73 -7.95 -12.91 2.23
CA TYR A 73 -8.60 -13.86 1.34
C TYR A 73 -7.71 -14.10 0.12
N ARG A 74 -7.94 -15.19 -0.60
CA ARG A 74 -7.29 -15.40 -1.89
C ARG A 74 -7.70 -14.30 -2.86
N SER A 75 -6.79 -13.89 -3.75
CA SER A 75 -7.04 -12.85 -4.74
C SER A 75 -8.14 -13.21 -5.73
N VAL A 76 -8.66 -12.14 -6.35
CA VAL A 76 -9.71 -12.18 -7.39
C VAL A 76 -9.20 -11.77 -8.76
N LEU A 77 -7.97 -11.25 -8.87
CA LEU A 77 -7.42 -10.75 -10.13
C LEU A 77 -6.89 -11.90 -10.97
N GLU A 78 -7.71 -12.94 -11.15
CA GLU A 78 -7.45 -14.04 -12.08
C GLU A 78 -7.84 -13.60 -13.50
N ASP A 79 -6.99 -13.92 -14.48
CA ASP A 79 -7.13 -13.45 -15.87
C ASP A 79 -8.40 -13.96 -16.58
N GLU A 80 -9.10 -14.95 -16.02
CA GLU A 80 -10.28 -15.58 -16.63
C GLU A 80 -11.63 -15.04 -16.11
N LYS A 81 -11.63 -14.14 -15.10
CA LYS A 81 -12.87 -13.59 -14.54
C LYS A 81 -13.20 -12.23 -15.09
N THR A 82 -14.49 -11.96 -15.23
CA THR A 82 -15.00 -10.63 -15.60
C THR A 82 -14.84 -9.63 -14.46
N ASN A 83 -14.88 -8.34 -14.77
CA ASN A 83 -14.87 -7.29 -13.75
C ASN A 83 -16.02 -7.46 -12.75
N GLU A 84 -17.20 -7.86 -13.24
CA GLU A 84 -18.41 -8.07 -12.44
C GLU A 84 -18.23 -9.22 -11.45
N GLU A 85 -17.66 -10.35 -11.88
CA GLU A 85 -17.38 -11.50 -11.01
C GLU A 85 -16.36 -11.14 -9.93
N ASN A 86 -15.32 -10.41 -10.29
CA ASN A 86 -14.31 -9.93 -9.35
C ASN A 86 -14.91 -8.96 -8.32
N LEU A 87 -15.75 -8.03 -8.76
CA LEU A 87 -16.43 -7.08 -7.86
C LEU A 87 -17.44 -7.79 -6.94
N GLN A 88 -18.20 -8.73 -7.46
CA GLN A 88 -19.12 -9.52 -6.64
C GLN A 88 -18.38 -10.28 -5.54
N TYR A 89 -17.27 -10.91 -5.87
CA TYR A 89 -16.44 -11.60 -4.86
C TYR A 89 -15.91 -10.62 -3.80
N ILE A 90 -15.40 -9.44 -4.20
CA ILE A 90 -14.96 -8.41 -3.25
C ILE A 90 -16.11 -8.02 -2.32
N GLN A 91 -17.31 -7.81 -2.85
CA GLN A 91 -18.50 -7.48 -2.06
C GLN A 91 -18.87 -8.59 -1.08
N ASP A 92 -18.82 -9.85 -1.53
CA ASP A 92 -19.10 -11.00 -0.67
C ASP A 92 -18.09 -11.10 0.49
N LYS A 93 -16.79 -10.84 0.22
CA LYS A 93 -15.75 -10.85 1.25
C LYS A 93 -15.87 -9.67 2.21
N ILE A 94 -16.30 -8.51 1.75
CA ILE A 94 -16.63 -7.37 2.61
C ILE A 94 -17.78 -7.75 3.55
N ASN A 95 -18.87 -8.30 3.02
CA ASN A 95 -20.02 -8.72 3.82
C ASN A 95 -19.64 -9.81 4.83
N GLN A 96 -18.83 -10.78 4.42
CA GLN A 96 -18.29 -11.82 5.30
C GLN A 96 -17.48 -11.20 6.44
N THR A 97 -16.55 -10.28 6.13
CA THR A 97 -15.71 -9.58 7.11
C THR A 97 -16.56 -8.84 8.14
N LEU A 98 -17.54 -8.06 7.69
CA LEU A 98 -18.43 -7.30 8.58
C LEU A 98 -19.26 -8.23 9.47
N SER A 99 -19.75 -9.34 8.94
CA SER A 99 -20.49 -10.34 9.71
C SER A 99 -19.63 -10.99 10.79
N GLU A 100 -18.41 -11.40 10.45
CA GLU A 100 -17.46 -12.01 11.40
C GLU A 100 -17.05 -11.06 12.53
N LEU A 101 -16.95 -9.75 12.23
CA LEU A 101 -16.63 -8.72 13.21
C LEU A 101 -17.86 -8.18 13.96
N ASN A 102 -19.07 -8.67 13.65
CA ASN A 102 -20.34 -8.16 14.18
C ASN A 102 -20.53 -6.65 13.96
N ILE A 103 -20.10 -6.14 12.82
CA ILE A 103 -20.19 -4.70 12.47
C ILE A 103 -21.38 -4.49 11.54
N SER A 104 -22.25 -3.55 11.92
CA SER A 104 -23.33 -3.11 11.04
C SER A 104 -22.77 -2.29 9.87
N TYR A 105 -23.20 -2.62 8.66
CA TYR A 105 -22.84 -1.88 7.44
C TYR A 105 -23.12 -0.38 7.56
N LYS A 106 -24.17 0.02 8.26
CA LYS A 106 -24.54 1.42 8.50
C LYS A 106 -23.46 2.25 9.21
N LYS A 107 -22.56 1.58 9.96
CA LYS A 107 -21.44 2.23 10.63
C LYS A 107 -20.25 2.50 9.68
N ILE A 108 -20.18 1.85 8.54
CA ILE A 108 -19.16 2.13 7.53
C ILE A 108 -19.55 3.41 6.78
N LYS A 109 -18.75 4.45 6.90
CA LYS A 109 -19.06 5.76 6.31
C LYS A 109 -18.29 6.05 5.03
N VAL A 110 -17.16 5.41 4.85
CA VAL A 110 -16.27 5.63 3.70
C VAL A 110 -15.35 4.44 3.52
N ALA A 111 -14.90 4.19 2.30
CA ALA A 111 -13.93 3.15 2.02
C ALA A 111 -12.70 3.69 1.25
N GLY A 112 -11.53 3.13 1.56
CA GLY A 112 -10.29 3.33 0.81
C GLY A 112 -9.89 2.03 0.11
N PHE A 113 -9.60 2.12 -1.18
CA PHE A 113 -9.17 0.97 -1.99
C PHE A 113 -7.77 1.20 -2.53
N ALA A 114 -6.88 0.25 -2.29
CA ALA A 114 -5.61 0.13 -2.99
C ALA A 114 -5.80 -0.88 -4.13
N ILE A 115 -5.51 -0.48 -5.36
CA ILE A 115 -5.70 -1.30 -6.55
C ILE A 115 -4.38 -1.32 -7.34
N PRO A 116 -3.88 -2.48 -7.78
CA PRO A 116 -2.65 -2.55 -8.56
C PRO A 116 -2.83 -1.97 -9.95
N GLY A 117 -1.74 -1.54 -10.56
CA GLY A 117 -1.70 -0.97 -11.91
C GLY A 117 -1.94 0.53 -11.96
N LEU A 118 -2.15 1.03 -13.15
CA LEU A 118 -2.24 2.46 -13.42
C LEU A 118 -3.61 3.01 -13.06
N ILE A 119 -3.66 3.93 -12.10
CA ILE A 119 -4.86 4.63 -11.63
C ILE A 119 -4.65 6.13 -11.78
N ASP A 120 -5.63 6.84 -12.37
CA ASP A 120 -5.58 8.30 -12.46
C ASP A 120 -6.35 8.99 -11.32
N SER A 121 -6.19 10.32 -11.21
CA SER A 121 -6.85 11.14 -10.18
C SER A 121 -8.39 11.14 -10.27
N ASP A 122 -8.95 10.81 -11.42
CA ASP A 122 -10.40 10.76 -11.62
C ASP A 122 -10.99 9.40 -11.24
N GLY A 123 -10.12 8.44 -10.91
CA GLY A 123 -10.49 7.09 -10.54
C GLY A 123 -10.71 6.16 -11.73
N ASN A 124 -10.06 6.44 -12.88
CA ASN A 124 -9.99 5.49 -13.96
C ASN A 124 -8.85 4.50 -13.71
N SER A 125 -9.10 3.24 -14.01
CA SER A 125 -8.07 2.20 -14.04
C SER A 125 -7.77 1.78 -15.46
N PHE A 126 -6.48 1.58 -15.77
CA PHE A 126 -6.00 1.23 -17.10
C PHE A 126 -5.38 -0.18 -17.17
N THR A 127 -5.44 -0.90 -16.07
CA THR A 127 -4.86 -2.26 -15.98
C THR A 127 -5.89 -3.29 -15.53
N TYR A 128 -6.54 -3.06 -14.40
CA TYR A 128 -7.60 -3.90 -13.84
C TYR A 128 -8.88 -3.09 -13.72
N PHE A 129 -10.04 -3.74 -13.80
CA PHE A 129 -11.34 -3.05 -13.70
C PHE A 129 -11.47 -1.88 -14.68
N VAL A 130 -11.05 -2.12 -15.93
CA VAL A 130 -11.14 -1.12 -17.00
C VAL A 130 -12.59 -1.02 -17.47
N TYR A 131 -13.10 0.19 -17.58
CA TYR A 131 -14.44 0.51 -18.07
C TYR A 131 -14.37 1.58 -19.16
N GLU A 132 -15.21 1.48 -20.19
CA GLU A 132 -15.27 2.45 -21.32
C GLU A 132 -16.11 3.69 -20.95
N ASP A 133 -17.28 3.50 -20.33
CA ASP A 133 -18.26 4.57 -20.07
C ASP A 133 -18.29 5.09 -18.64
N THR A 134 -17.47 4.54 -17.74
CA THR A 134 -17.43 4.89 -16.31
C THR A 134 -16.03 4.68 -15.76
N ASN A 135 -15.85 4.84 -14.47
CA ASN A 135 -14.59 4.51 -13.79
C ASN A 135 -14.84 3.59 -12.59
N ILE A 136 -13.80 2.91 -12.16
CA ILE A 136 -13.88 1.94 -11.06
C ILE A 136 -14.33 2.61 -9.75
N LYS A 137 -13.94 3.85 -9.48
CA LYS A 137 -14.38 4.60 -8.30
C LYS A 137 -15.90 4.67 -8.24
N LYS A 138 -16.56 5.14 -9.32
CA LYS A 138 -18.02 5.25 -9.39
C LYS A 138 -18.73 3.89 -9.31
N VAL A 139 -18.12 2.86 -9.88
CA VAL A 139 -18.66 1.49 -9.79
C VAL A 139 -18.64 1.00 -8.34
N LEU A 140 -17.53 1.20 -7.62
CA LEU A 140 -17.41 0.85 -6.20
C LEU A 140 -18.35 1.69 -5.33
N GLU A 141 -18.46 3.00 -5.58
CA GLU A 141 -19.41 3.86 -4.86
C GLU A 141 -20.86 3.40 -5.04
N LYS A 142 -21.25 3.03 -6.28
CA LYS A 142 -22.59 2.49 -6.55
C LYS A 142 -22.80 1.12 -5.89
N MET A 143 -21.79 0.25 -5.90
CA MET A 143 -21.85 -1.07 -5.28
C MET A 143 -22.00 -0.98 -3.76
N LEU A 144 -21.23 -0.09 -3.13
CA LEU A 144 -21.16 0.03 -1.68
C LEU A 144 -22.16 1.04 -1.10
N GLY A 145 -22.68 1.97 -1.89
CA GLY A 145 -23.57 3.03 -1.42
C GLY A 145 -22.93 4.04 -0.44
N ILE A 146 -21.61 4.11 -0.42
CA ILE A 146 -20.79 5.01 0.40
C ILE A 146 -19.69 5.65 -0.45
N PRO A 147 -19.13 6.80 -0.04
CA PRO A 147 -17.97 7.40 -0.70
C PRO A 147 -16.78 6.45 -0.73
N VAL A 148 -16.06 6.43 -1.86
CA VAL A 148 -14.87 5.59 -2.07
C VAL A 148 -13.70 6.44 -2.54
N PHE A 149 -12.52 6.23 -1.94
CA PHE A 149 -11.25 6.75 -2.43
C PHE A 149 -10.40 5.61 -2.94
N ILE A 150 -9.79 5.79 -4.11
CA ILE A 150 -8.93 4.77 -4.72
C ILE A 150 -7.60 5.36 -5.11
N ASP A 151 -6.54 4.57 -5.04
CA ASP A 151 -5.23 4.89 -5.62
C ASP A 151 -4.44 3.60 -5.88
N ASN A 152 -3.32 3.75 -6.58
CA ASN A 152 -2.39 2.65 -6.81
C ASN A 152 -1.80 2.12 -5.47
N ASP A 153 -1.62 0.81 -5.37
CA ASP A 153 -1.14 0.09 -4.18
C ASP A 153 0.19 0.63 -3.63
N SER A 154 1.14 0.95 -4.51
CA SER A 154 2.47 1.46 -4.10
C SER A 154 2.41 2.90 -3.60
N LYS A 155 1.51 3.72 -4.14
CA LYS A 155 1.26 5.08 -3.62
C LYS A 155 0.58 5.02 -2.25
N VAL A 156 -0.38 4.11 -2.10
CA VAL A 156 -1.07 3.85 -0.83
C VAL A 156 -0.07 3.33 0.22
N MET A 157 0.86 2.44 -0.15
CA MET A 157 1.94 1.99 0.71
C MET A 157 2.80 3.16 1.22
N ALA A 158 3.15 4.12 0.34
CA ALA A 158 3.95 5.28 0.75
C ALA A 158 3.24 6.17 1.78
N LEU A 159 1.92 6.29 1.72
CA LEU A 159 1.13 6.99 2.74
C LEU A 159 1.23 6.31 4.10
N ALA A 160 1.22 4.97 4.14
CA ALA A 160 1.42 4.21 5.37
C ALA A 160 2.82 4.40 5.94
N GLU A 161 3.85 4.26 5.11
CA GLU A 161 5.26 4.43 5.53
C GLU A 161 5.53 5.82 6.09
N HIS A 162 4.97 6.85 5.48
CA HIS A 162 5.10 8.23 5.94
C HIS A 162 4.35 8.52 7.25
N THR A 163 3.30 7.76 7.55
CA THR A 163 2.49 8.00 8.75
C THR A 163 2.86 7.08 9.91
N PHE A 164 3.08 5.81 9.62
CA PHE A 164 3.21 4.74 10.63
C PHE A 164 4.55 4.03 10.58
N GLY A 165 5.23 4.01 9.42
CA GLY A 165 6.44 3.23 9.17
C GLY A 165 7.74 4.04 9.29
N VAL A 166 8.78 3.52 8.65
CA VAL A 166 10.16 4.01 8.75
C VAL A 166 10.40 5.37 8.10
N ALA A 167 9.45 5.89 7.31
CA ALA A 167 9.47 7.22 6.72
C ALA A 167 8.70 8.26 7.55
N LYS A 168 8.26 7.92 8.76
CA LYS A 168 7.51 8.85 9.63
C LYS A 168 8.33 10.08 9.97
N GLY A 169 7.74 11.26 9.69
CA GLY A 169 8.36 12.56 9.95
C GLY A 169 9.44 12.98 8.94
N ILE A 170 9.62 12.22 7.87
CA ILE A 170 10.57 12.51 6.78
C ILE A 170 9.85 13.30 5.71
N SER A 171 10.42 14.45 5.31
CA SER A 171 9.79 15.32 4.30
C SER A 171 9.90 14.78 2.87
N ASP A 172 11.01 14.09 2.56
CA ASP A 172 11.33 13.62 1.22
C ASP A 172 11.69 12.13 1.28
N ALA A 173 10.72 11.29 0.98
CA ALA A 173 10.82 9.84 1.04
C ALA A 173 10.35 9.18 -0.26
N LEU A 174 11.07 8.16 -0.70
CA LEU A 174 10.67 7.32 -1.81
C LEU A 174 10.41 5.90 -1.30
N CYS A 175 9.24 5.34 -1.59
CA CYS A 175 8.83 4.02 -1.12
C CYS A 175 8.68 3.09 -2.34
N ILE A 176 9.59 2.14 -2.49
CA ILE A 176 9.56 1.15 -3.55
C ILE A 176 8.89 -0.11 -3.03
N SER A 177 7.77 -0.49 -3.64
CA SER A 177 7.10 -1.75 -3.40
C SER A 177 7.61 -2.80 -4.38
N VAL A 178 8.13 -3.91 -3.87
CA VAL A 178 8.53 -5.06 -4.69
C VAL A 178 7.78 -6.29 -4.23
N ASN A 179 6.69 -6.56 -4.94
CA ASN A 179 5.84 -7.74 -4.84
C ASN A 179 5.90 -8.49 -6.18
N GLU A 180 4.81 -9.01 -6.70
CA GLU A 180 4.74 -9.51 -8.07
C GLU A 180 5.20 -8.45 -9.08
N CYS A 181 4.88 -7.18 -8.86
CA CYS A 181 5.27 -6.03 -9.65
C CYS A 181 6.19 -5.10 -8.85
N ILE A 182 6.78 -4.10 -9.52
CA ILE A 182 7.57 -3.04 -8.91
C ILE A 182 6.82 -1.73 -9.06
N GLY A 183 6.53 -1.07 -7.94
CA GLY A 183 5.92 0.24 -7.94
C GLY A 183 6.69 1.24 -7.07
N LEU A 184 6.34 2.51 -7.18
CA LEU A 184 6.96 3.61 -6.43
C LEU A 184 5.88 4.58 -5.94
N GLY A 185 5.83 4.78 -4.63
CA GLY A 185 5.16 5.91 -4.02
C GLY A 185 6.16 6.97 -3.60
N MET A 186 5.81 8.23 -3.76
CA MET A 186 6.71 9.36 -3.48
C MET A 186 6.06 10.32 -2.50
N ILE A 187 6.79 10.69 -1.46
CA ILE A 187 6.47 11.78 -0.56
C ILE A 187 7.53 12.85 -0.79
N LEU A 188 7.13 14.04 -1.23
CA LEU A 188 8.00 15.17 -1.47
C LEU A 188 7.45 16.40 -0.74
N ASN A 189 8.29 17.09 0.03
CA ASN A 189 7.86 18.19 0.90
C ASN A 189 6.71 17.80 1.85
N SER A 190 6.79 16.61 2.43
CA SER A 190 5.77 16.01 3.32
C SER A 190 4.39 15.78 2.67
N GLN A 191 4.32 15.82 1.34
CA GLN A 191 3.10 15.59 0.58
C GLN A 191 3.29 14.47 -0.45
N PRO A 192 2.28 13.60 -0.67
CA PRO A 192 2.37 12.62 -1.73
C PRO A 192 2.42 13.29 -3.09
N TYR A 193 3.45 12.92 -3.87
CA TYR A 193 3.62 13.38 -5.23
C TYR A 193 3.02 12.37 -6.21
N THR A 194 2.00 12.79 -6.92
CA THR A 194 1.25 11.92 -7.83
C THR A 194 1.41 12.29 -9.31
N GLY A 195 2.07 13.43 -9.58
CA GLY A 195 2.29 13.92 -10.96
C GLY A 195 1.02 14.41 -11.63
N TYR A 196 1.13 14.67 -12.94
CA TYR A 196 -0.02 15.05 -13.75
C TYR A 196 -1.02 13.90 -13.83
N LYS A 197 -2.29 14.18 -13.54
CA LYS A 197 -3.37 13.20 -13.49
C LYS A 197 -3.13 11.97 -12.59
N GLY A 198 -2.29 12.09 -11.59
CA GLY A 198 -2.12 11.00 -10.63
C GLY A 198 -1.22 9.84 -11.09
N MET A 199 -0.59 9.89 -12.26
CA MET A 199 0.09 8.74 -12.88
C MET A 199 1.62 8.73 -12.72
N ALA A 200 2.19 9.48 -11.78
CA ALA A 200 3.64 9.41 -11.49
C ALA A 200 4.00 8.11 -10.72
N GLY A 201 5.27 7.72 -10.80
CA GLY A 201 5.79 6.61 -9.99
C GLY A 201 5.89 5.27 -10.72
N GLU A 202 5.82 5.26 -12.06
CA GLU A 202 5.93 4.03 -12.88
C GLU A 202 7.38 3.48 -12.94
N PHE A 203 8.00 3.30 -11.75
CA PHE A 203 9.39 2.90 -11.59
C PHE A 203 9.70 1.51 -12.17
N GLY A 204 8.79 0.57 -12.07
CA GLY A 204 8.94 -0.75 -12.68
C GLY A 204 9.10 -0.68 -14.20
N HIS A 205 8.60 0.38 -14.85
CA HIS A 205 8.63 0.54 -16.30
C HIS A 205 9.75 1.44 -16.82
N ILE A 206 10.65 1.95 -15.95
CA ILE A 206 11.86 2.62 -16.44
C ILE A 206 12.75 1.62 -17.20
N ARG A 207 13.38 2.12 -18.26
CA ARG A 207 14.32 1.31 -19.03
C ARG A 207 15.66 1.20 -18.31
N ILE A 208 16.11 -0.03 -18.08
CA ILE A 208 17.43 -0.34 -17.54
C ILE A 208 18.38 -0.74 -18.68
N SER A 209 19.61 -0.22 -18.65
CA SER A 209 20.61 -0.50 -19.66
C SER A 209 20.92 -1.99 -19.76
N GLY A 210 21.09 -2.48 -21.01
CA GLY A 210 21.43 -3.88 -21.28
C GLY A 210 20.25 -4.85 -21.18
N LEU A 211 19.04 -4.41 -20.78
CA LEU A 211 17.86 -5.26 -20.79
C LEU A 211 17.12 -5.17 -22.13
N ASN A 212 16.76 -6.34 -22.67
CA ASN A 212 16.04 -6.48 -23.94
C ASN A 212 14.77 -7.34 -23.82
N GLY A 213 14.38 -7.72 -22.60
CA GLY A 213 13.14 -8.48 -22.36
C GLY A 213 11.91 -7.63 -22.66
N GLN A 214 10.90 -8.23 -23.29
CA GLN A 214 9.61 -7.61 -23.51
C GLN A 214 8.83 -7.58 -22.18
N CYS A 215 8.32 -6.41 -21.84
CA CYS A 215 7.46 -6.21 -20.67
C CYS A 215 5.97 -6.41 -21.06
N TYR A 216 5.15 -6.82 -20.10
CA TYR A 216 3.70 -6.93 -20.30
C TYR A 216 3.05 -5.58 -20.67
N CYS A 217 3.68 -4.45 -20.34
CA CYS A 217 3.24 -3.13 -20.80
C CYS A 217 3.49 -2.86 -22.29
N GLY A 218 4.01 -3.84 -23.03
CA GLY A 218 4.34 -3.74 -24.46
C GLY A 218 5.69 -3.09 -24.78
N LYS A 219 6.43 -2.60 -23.77
CA LYS A 219 7.75 -1.97 -23.96
C LYS A 219 8.88 -2.96 -23.71
N VAL A 220 10.11 -2.56 -24.04
CA VAL A 220 11.31 -3.40 -23.95
C VAL A 220 12.29 -2.84 -22.93
N GLY A 221 12.86 -3.69 -22.10
CA GLY A 221 13.91 -3.33 -21.16
C GLY A 221 13.46 -2.69 -19.86
N CYS A 222 12.21 -2.84 -19.49
CA CYS A 222 11.69 -2.37 -18.20
C CYS A 222 12.36 -3.10 -17.02
N LEU A 223 12.61 -2.40 -15.91
CA LEU A 223 13.10 -2.95 -14.64
C LEU A 223 12.24 -4.15 -14.18
N GLU A 224 10.95 -4.04 -14.34
CA GLU A 224 9.93 -5.04 -14.07
C GLU A 224 10.27 -6.44 -14.61
N THR A 225 10.89 -6.49 -15.81
CA THR A 225 11.17 -7.76 -16.52
C THR A 225 12.23 -8.64 -15.86
N VAL A 226 12.99 -8.08 -14.91
CA VAL A 226 14.12 -8.80 -14.28
C VAL A 226 14.10 -8.76 -12.75
N ALA A 227 13.47 -7.76 -12.14
CA ALA A 227 13.60 -7.51 -10.71
C ALA A 227 12.25 -7.55 -9.95
N SER A 228 11.13 -7.71 -10.65
CA SER A 228 9.83 -7.96 -10.00
C SER A 228 9.76 -9.38 -9.45
N GLY A 229 8.92 -9.62 -8.45
CA GLY A 229 8.68 -10.95 -7.90
C GLY A 229 8.28 -11.96 -8.97
N ARG A 230 7.40 -11.54 -9.92
CA ARG A 230 7.02 -12.35 -11.08
C ARG A 230 8.24 -12.74 -11.94
N ALA A 231 9.14 -11.81 -12.17
CA ALA A 231 10.35 -12.08 -12.97
C ALA A 231 11.29 -13.06 -12.24
N ILE A 232 11.45 -12.90 -10.93
CA ILE A 232 12.27 -13.78 -10.08
C ILE A 232 11.69 -15.19 -10.07
N VAL A 233 10.38 -15.33 -9.85
CA VAL A 233 9.67 -16.61 -9.86
C VAL A 233 9.77 -17.29 -11.23
N ARG A 234 9.54 -16.56 -12.32
CA ARG A 234 9.71 -17.08 -13.68
C ARG A 234 11.12 -17.62 -13.89
N ASN A 235 12.15 -16.85 -13.53
CA ASN A 235 13.54 -17.25 -13.69
C ASN A 235 13.87 -18.50 -12.84
N ALA A 236 13.29 -18.62 -11.64
CA ALA A 236 13.42 -19.82 -10.81
C ALA A 236 12.79 -21.04 -11.49
N ARG A 237 11.56 -20.92 -11.99
CA ARG A 237 10.85 -22.01 -12.70
C ARG A 237 11.61 -22.47 -13.93
N GLU A 238 12.07 -21.54 -14.76
CA GLU A 238 12.84 -21.87 -15.97
C GLU A 238 14.16 -22.61 -15.66
N ALA A 239 14.87 -22.17 -14.62
CA ALA A 239 16.13 -22.83 -14.23
C ALA A 239 15.88 -24.25 -13.67
N ILE A 240 14.84 -24.41 -12.85
CA ILE A 240 14.44 -25.72 -12.32
C ILE A 240 14.05 -26.68 -13.44
N GLN A 241 13.28 -26.21 -14.43
CA GLN A 241 12.91 -27.00 -15.61
C GLN A 241 14.15 -27.43 -16.43
N LYS A 242 15.22 -26.63 -16.44
CA LYS A 242 16.52 -26.96 -17.08
C LYS A 242 17.43 -27.82 -16.20
N GLY A 243 16.97 -28.28 -15.03
CA GLY A 243 17.66 -29.21 -14.16
C GLY A 243 18.45 -28.57 -13.00
N THR A 244 18.29 -27.29 -12.72
CA THR A 244 18.89 -26.67 -11.53
C THR A 244 18.33 -27.31 -10.28
N LYS A 245 19.21 -27.80 -9.40
CA LYS A 245 18.81 -28.34 -8.09
C LYS A 245 18.84 -27.21 -7.03
N THR A 246 17.74 -27.03 -6.31
CA THR A 246 17.59 -25.97 -5.31
C THR A 246 16.60 -26.39 -4.24
N ALA A 247 16.74 -25.83 -3.04
CA ALA A 247 15.80 -26.03 -1.94
C ALA A 247 14.38 -25.48 -2.24
N ILE A 248 14.25 -24.59 -3.23
CA ILE A 248 12.96 -24.06 -3.69
C ILE A 248 12.01 -25.21 -4.06
N GLN A 249 12.51 -26.27 -4.74
CA GLN A 249 11.70 -27.43 -5.14
C GLN A 249 11.15 -28.18 -3.92
N THR A 250 11.97 -28.30 -2.87
CA THR A 250 11.56 -28.97 -1.63
C THR A 250 10.52 -28.14 -0.86
N LEU A 251 10.62 -26.80 -0.92
CA LEU A 251 9.66 -25.89 -0.29
C LEU A 251 8.34 -25.85 -1.06
N ALA A 252 8.39 -25.86 -2.38
CA ALA A 252 7.20 -25.83 -3.23
C ALA A 252 6.43 -27.15 -3.20
N LYS A 253 7.12 -28.28 -3.07
CA LYS A 253 6.53 -29.62 -3.24
C LYS A 253 5.74 -29.68 -4.55
N ASP A 254 4.40 -29.77 -4.45
CA ASP A 254 3.45 -29.80 -5.57
C ASP A 254 2.73 -28.46 -5.78
N GLU A 255 3.08 -27.42 -4.98
CA GLU A 255 2.50 -26.08 -5.08
C GLU A 255 3.26 -25.22 -6.08
N GLU A 256 2.63 -24.13 -6.51
CA GLU A 256 3.29 -23.13 -7.34
C GLU A 256 4.40 -22.41 -6.56
N ILE A 257 5.55 -22.21 -7.24
CA ILE A 257 6.66 -21.44 -6.67
C ILE A 257 6.24 -19.99 -6.47
N THR A 258 6.43 -19.47 -5.26
CA THR A 258 6.19 -18.07 -4.89
C THR A 258 7.49 -17.34 -4.56
N LEU A 259 7.45 -16.00 -4.53
CA LEU A 259 8.59 -15.18 -4.11
C LEU A 259 9.01 -15.51 -2.66
N GLY A 260 8.04 -15.69 -1.77
CA GLY A 260 8.30 -16.06 -0.37
C GLY A 260 9.05 -17.38 -0.22
N MET A 261 8.75 -18.38 -1.05
CA MET A 261 9.52 -19.64 -1.06
C MET A 261 10.98 -19.41 -1.50
N ILE A 262 11.22 -18.54 -2.48
CA ILE A 262 12.57 -18.18 -2.94
C ILE A 262 13.31 -17.44 -1.83
N ILE A 263 12.68 -16.46 -1.19
CA ILE A 263 13.26 -15.73 -0.05
C ILE A 263 13.58 -16.69 1.10
N LYS A 264 12.67 -17.62 1.40
CA LYS A 264 12.89 -18.64 2.43
C LYS A 264 14.05 -19.57 2.11
N ALA A 265 14.18 -20.03 0.86
CA ALA A 265 15.32 -20.83 0.42
C ALA A 265 16.64 -20.06 0.53
N ALA A 266 16.65 -18.78 0.10
CA ALA A 266 17.83 -17.93 0.23
C ALA A 266 18.27 -17.72 1.69
N LYS A 267 17.32 -17.56 2.61
CA LYS A 267 17.59 -17.50 4.06
C LYS A 267 18.10 -18.83 4.67
N GLN A 268 17.98 -19.91 3.93
CA GLN A 268 18.50 -21.24 4.27
C GLN A 268 19.80 -21.56 3.49
N ASP A 269 20.50 -20.51 3.03
CA ASP A 269 21.77 -20.60 2.31
C ASP A 269 21.69 -21.31 0.94
N ASP A 270 20.52 -21.37 0.31
CA ASP A 270 20.42 -21.86 -1.07
C ASP A 270 21.07 -20.85 -2.02
N ILE A 271 22.20 -21.25 -2.61
CA ILE A 271 23.06 -20.38 -3.45
C ILE A 271 22.26 -19.86 -4.66
N PHE A 272 21.44 -20.72 -5.29
CA PHE A 272 20.67 -20.31 -6.47
C PHE A 272 19.61 -19.28 -6.12
N ALA A 273 18.92 -19.44 -5.00
CA ALA A 273 17.94 -18.46 -4.51
C ALA A 273 18.61 -17.12 -4.12
N ILE A 274 19.78 -17.17 -3.49
CA ILE A 274 20.61 -15.98 -3.19
C ILE A 274 20.98 -15.25 -4.48
N ASP A 275 21.45 -15.97 -5.51
CA ASP A 275 21.83 -15.38 -6.81
C ASP A 275 20.64 -14.70 -7.50
N LEU A 276 19.44 -15.24 -7.39
CA LEU A 276 18.23 -14.62 -7.95
C LEU A 276 17.92 -13.28 -7.26
N LEU A 277 17.98 -13.23 -5.93
CA LEU A 277 17.75 -12.00 -5.18
C LEU A 277 18.84 -10.97 -5.40
N GLN A 278 20.11 -11.41 -5.46
CA GLN A 278 21.24 -10.54 -5.76
C GLN A 278 21.08 -9.84 -7.10
N LYS A 279 20.79 -10.59 -8.18
CA LYS A 279 20.57 -10.03 -9.52
C LYS A 279 19.42 -9.02 -9.55
N ALA A 280 18.33 -9.31 -8.85
CA ALA A 280 17.22 -8.38 -8.72
C ALA A 280 17.65 -7.11 -7.98
N GLY A 281 18.36 -7.24 -6.87
CA GLY A 281 18.87 -6.12 -6.07
C GLY A 281 19.84 -5.22 -6.84
N GLU A 282 20.72 -5.81 -7.67
CA GLU A 282 21.62 -5.05 -8.53
C GLU A 282 20.82 -4.16 -9.52
N LYS A 283 19.77 -4.71 -10.15
CA LYS A 283 18.93 -3.95 -11.09
C LYS A 283 18.05 -2.92 -10.43
N ILE A 284 17.50 -3.22 -9.26
CA ILE A 284 16.80 -2.25 -8.43
C ILE A 284 17.77 -1.12 -8.04
N GLY A 285 19.01 -1.44 -7.64
CA GLY A 285 20.05 -0.47 -7.31
C GLY A 285 20.39 0.49 -8.46
N GLU A 286 20.43 0.02 -9.71
CA GLU A 286 20.61 0.88 -10.90
C GLU A 286 19.47 1.91 -11.01
N GLY A 287 18.23 1.47 -10.84
CA GLY A 287 17.07 2.36 -10.82
C GLY A 287 17.09 3.33 -9.65
N ILE A 288 17.42 2.86 -8.44
CA ILE A 288 17.53 3.69 -7.23
C ILE A 288 18.60 4.77 -7.40
N SER A 289 19.74 4.44 -8.01
CA SER A 289 20.78 5.45 -8.31
C SER A 289 20.20 6.63 -9.11
N THR A 290 19.36 6.34 -10.10
CA THR A 290 18.68 7.37 -10.89
C THR A 290 17.71 8.19 -10.03
N LEU A 291 16.91 7.53 -9.18
CA LEU A 291 15.98 8.23 -8.27
C LEU A 291 16.72 9.15 -7.29
N ILE A 292 17.84 8.71 -6.72
CA ILE A 292 18.65 9.53 -5.81
C ILE A 292 19.19 10.77 -6.53
N HIS A 293 19.65 10.64 -7.79
CA HIS A 293 20.12 11.78 -8.55
C HIS A 293 19.02 12.79 -8.92
N LEU A 294 17.79 12.32 -9.15
CA LEU A 294 16.67 13.16 -9.56
C LEU A 294 15.96 13.84 -8.39
N PHE A 295 15.78 13.11 -7.28
CA PHE A 295 14.93 13.56 -6.17
C PHE A 295 15.70 13.88 -4.89
N ASN A 296 16.93 13.35 -4.74
CA ASN A 296 17.76 13.52 -3.53
C ASN A 296 16.95 13.27 -2.23
N PRO A 297 16.30 12.12 -2.06
CA PRO A 297 15.45 11.86 -0.91
C PRO A 297 16.28 11.65 0.36
N GLN A 298 15.68 11.94 1.52
CA GLN A 298 16.28 11.64 2.82
C GLN A 298 16.27 10.14 3.13
N VAL A 299 15.19 9.46 2.73
CA VAL A 299 15.05 8.02 2.91
C VAL A 299 14.47 7.38 1.66
N LEU A 300 14.94 6.17 1.38
CA LEU A 300 14.36 5.27 0.40
C LEU A 300 13.96 3.98 1.12
N VAL A 301 12.67 3.65 1.06
CA VAL A 301 12.10 2.48 1.71
C VAL A 301 11.90 1.38 0.68
N ILE A 302 12.41 0.18 0.95
CA ILE A 302 12.07 -1.03 0.21
C ILE A 302 10.97 -1.75 0.99
N GLY A 303 9.82 -1.89 0.38
CA GLY A 303 8.67 -2.57 0.94
C GLY A 303 8.16 -3.69 0.05
N GLY A 304 6.99 -4.21 0.38
CA GLY A 304 6.45 -5.40 -0.24
C GLY A 304 7.10 -6.67 0.29
N GLU A 305 6.81 -7.79 -0.31
CA GLU A 305 7.31 -9.11 0.09
C GLU A 305 8.85 -9.19 0.02
N MET A 306 9.47 -8.42 -0.90
CA MET A 306 10.92 -8.35 -1.02
C MET A 306 11.61 -7.82 0.24
N ALA A 307 10.94 -7.00 1.05
CA ALA A 307 11.50 -6.51 2.31
C ALA A 307 11.85 -7.66 3.28
N ASP A 308 11.14 -8.78 3.19
CA ASP A 308 11.42 -9.97 4.00
C ASP A 308 12.77 -10.61 3.68
N SER A 309 13.40 -10.29 2.54
CA SER A 309 14.73 -10.82 2.21
C SER A 309 15.87 -10.20 3.03
N GLY A 310 15.62 -9.07 3.70
CA GLY A 310 16.60 -8.44 4.60
C GLY A 310 17.86 -7.97 3.87
N ASP A 311 19.01 -8.31 4.43
CA ASP A 311 20.32 -7.92 3.86
C ASP A 311 20.59 -8.53 2.47
N LEU A 312 19.91 -9.62 2.10
CA LEU A 312 20.07 -10.24 0.80
C LEU A 312 19.66 -9.31 -0.36
N ILE A 313 18.75 -8.36 -0.13
CA ILE A 313 18.40 -7.35 -1.12
C ILE A 313 19.14 -6.03 -0.90
N ILE A 314 19.40 -5.65 0.36
CA ILE A 314 20.05 -4.38 0.69
C ILE A 314 21.51 -4.36 0.23
N ALA A 315 22.27 -5.44 0.45
CA ALA A 315 23.69 -5.49 0.10
C ALA A 315 23.97 -5.28 -1.40
N PRO A 316 23.32 -5.97 -2.35
CA PRO A 316 23.52 -5.73 -3.77
C PRO A 316 23.07 -4.33 -4.20
N ILE A 317 21.98 -3.79 -3.64
CA ILE A 317 21.56 -2.39 -3.88
C ILE A 317 22.70 -1.44 -3.46
N GLN A 318 23.25 -1.57 -2.25
CA GLN A 318 24.32 -0.73 -1.76
C GLN A 318 25.59 -0.82 -2.59
N GLN A 319 25.95 -2.02 -3.09
CA GLN A 319 27.09 -2.20 -4.00
C GLN A 319 26.92 -1.37 -5.28
N ILE A 320 25.76 -1.41 -5.89
CA ILE A 320 25.45 -0.64 -7.10
C ILE A 320 25.46 0.87 -6.81
N LEU A 321 24.89 1.30 -5.69
CA LEU A 321 24.93 2.71 -5.30
C LEU A 321 26.35 3.23 -5.05
N ASN A 322 27.22 2.42 -4.48
CA ASN A 322 28.64 2.75 -4.32
C ASN A 322 29.34 2.98 -5.67
N LYS A 323 28.90 2.27 -6.71
CA LYS A 323 29.50 2.33 -8.05
C LYS A 323 28.95 3.48 -8.90
N TYR A 324 27.64 3.76 -8.80
CA TYR A 324 26.96 4.60 -9.78
C TYR A 324 26.35 5.90 -9.20
N THR A 325 26.23 6.04 -7.87
CA THR A 325 25.64 7.23 -7.27
C THR A 325 26.72 8.21 -6.79
N LEU A 326 26.54 9.50 -7.03
CA LEU A 326 27.42 10.55 -6.49
C LEU A 326 27.53 10.38 -4.97
N THR A 327 28.76 10.24 -4.47
CA THR A 327 29.04 9.92 -3.06
C THR A 327 28.33 10.87 -2.08
N ARG A 328 28.26 12.17 -2.41
CA ARG A 328 27.61 13.16 -1.56
C ARG A 328 26.11 12.92 -1.43
N LEU A 329 25.42 12.59 -2.52
CA LEU A 329 23.98 12.30 -2.51
C LEU A 329 23.70 10.97 -1.82
N LYS A 330 24.47 9.92 -2.16
CA LYS A 330 24.37 8.61 -1.52
C LYS A 330 24.49 8.70 0.00
N ASN A 331 25.43 9.49 0.53
CA ASN A 331 25.63 9.62 1.96
C ASN A 331 24.54 10.44 2.69
N GLN A 332 23.64 11.09 1.96
CA GLN A 332 22.49 11.82 2.50
C GLN A 332 21.18 11.03 2.43
N CYS A 333 21.16 9.89 1.71
CA CYS A 333 19.99 9.06 1.54
C CYS A 333 20.16 7.75 2.33
N GLU A 334 19.31 7.51 3.30
CA GLU A 334 19.23 6.22 3.99
C GLU A 334 18.38 5.23 3.20
N ILE A 335 18.82 3.97 3.13
CA ILE A 335 18.00 2.89 2.58
C ILE A 335 17.51 2.04 3.73
N LYS A 336 16.21 1.90 3.84
CA LYS A 336 15.53 1.14 4.91
C LYS A 336 14.61 0.08 4.32
N LEU A 337 14.42 -0.99 5.06
CA LEU A 337 13.34 -1.92 4.81
C LEU A 337 12.08 -1.44 5.54
N SER A 338 10.92 -1.66 4.95
CA SER A 338 9.64 -1.44 5.61
C SER A 338 9.53 -2.32 6.87
N ASP A 339 9.07 -1.75 7.95
CA ASP A 339 8.71 -2.47 9.19
C ASP A 339 7.20 -2.79 9.27
N LEU A 340 6.40 -2.23 8.37
CA LEU A 340 4.98 -2.53 8.24
C LEU A 340 4.71 -3.83 7.49
N ASN A 341 5.74 -4.41 6.86
CA ASN A 341 5.68 -5.68 6.13
C ASN A 341 4.49 -5.74 5.13
N SER A 342 3.80 -6.87 5.08
CA SER A 342 2.65 -7.09 4.21
C SER A 342 1.40 -6.26 4.60
N HIS A 343 1.45 -5.46 5.66
CA HIS A 343 0.34 -4.62 6.13
C HIS A 343 0.43 -3.17 5.66
N SER A 344 1.55 -2.76 5.05
CA SER A 344 1.76 -1.36 4.65
C SER A 344 0.65 -0.85 3.72
N THR A 345 0.27 -1.59 2.69
CA THR A 345 -0.77 -1.16 1.75
C THR A 345 -2.13 -1.03 2.42
N ILE A 346 -2.55 -2.04 3.20
CA ILE A 346 -3.86 -1.99 3.87
C ILE A 346 -3.94 -0.85 4.91
N MET A 347 -2.86 -0.58 5.65
CA MET A 347 -2.77 0.56 6.56
C MET A 347 -2.81 1.89 5.80
N GLY A 348 -2.25 1.93 4.61
CA GLY A 348 -2.26 3.11 3.75
C GLY A 348 -3.64 3.47 3.22
N THR A 349 -4.57 2.51 3.09
CA THR A 349 -5.95 2.80 2.68
C THR A 349 -6.67 3.73 3.64
N LEU A 350 -6.40 3.61 4.95
CA LEU A 350 -6.87 4.56 5.96
C LEU A 350 -6.35 5.97 5.67
N MET A 351 -5.05 6.09 5.36
CA MET A 351 -4.43 7.40 5.10
C MET A 351 -4.89 8.00 3.77
N LEU A 352 -5.17 7.16 2.78
CA LEU A 352 -5.81 7.60 1.55
C LEU A 352 -7.17 8.27 1.82
N VAL A 353 -8.01 7.67 2.67
CA VAL A 353 -9.29 8.25 3.10
C VAL A 353 -9.06 9.54 3.87
N MET A 354 -8.21 9.52 4.89
CA MET A 354 -7.97 10.69 5.75
C MET A 354 -7.46 11.90 4.96
N LYS A 355 -6.50 11.69 4.06
CA LYS A 355 -5.98 12.74 3.18
C LYS A 355 -7.10 13.40 2.37
N ASN A 356 -7.95 12.61 1.74
CA ASN A 356 -8.99 13.13 0.87
C ASN A 356 -10.11 13.83 1.67
N LEU A 357 -10.46 13.35 2.86
CA LEU A 357 -11.43 14.02 3.75
C LEU A 357 -10.91 15.38 4.25
N TYR A 358 -9.60 15.51 4.52
CA TYR A 358 -9.03 16.81 4.93
C TYR A 358 -8.91 17.78 3.76
N TYR A 359 -8.64 17.32 2.55
CA TYR A 359 -8.57 18.17 1.35
C TYR A 359 -9.95 18.72 0.96
N ASP A 360 -10.99 17.92 1.07
CA ASP A 360 -12.36 18.33 0.78
C ASP A 360 -12.94 19.29 1.86
N SER A 361 -12.36 19.35 3.05
CA SER A 361 -12.81 20.31 4.09
C SER A 361 -12.51 21.78 3.74
N GLU A 362 -11.59 22.03 2.79
CA GLU A 362 -11.39 23.36 2.18
C GLU A 362 -12.34 23.60 0.99
N SER A 363 -12.94 22.57 0.40
CA SER A 363 -13.95 22.60 -0.63
C SER A 363 -15.27 22.03 -0.12
N ASN A 364 -16.06 22.83 0.64
CA ASN A 364 -17.47 22.61 1.02
C ASN A 364 -17.94 21.14 1.13
N PHE A 365 -17.40 20.34 2.03
CA PHE A 365 -18.00 19.07 2.39
C PHE A 365 -19.01 19.30 3.53
N SER A 366 -20.28 19.32 3.18
CA SER A 366 -21.40 19.19 4.10
C SER A 366 -21.57 17.71 4.44
N LEU A 367 -21.22 17.31 5.64
CA LEU A 367 -21.61 16.03 6.24
C LEU A 367 -23.05 16.13 6.76
N TYR A 368 -24.02 16.31 5.86
CA TYR A 368 -25.44 16.20 6.21
C TYR A 368 -26.13 15.21 5.31
#